data_c0abf67efd65bb2f540b6ae7cc248b1e
#
_entry.id   c0abf67efd65bb2f540b6ae7cc248b1e
#
_cell.length_a   1.000
_cell.length_b   1.000
_cell.length_c   1.000
_cell.angle_alpha   90.00
_cell.angle_beta   90.00
_cell.angle_gamma   90.00
#
_symmetry.space_group_name_H-M   'P 1'
#
loop_
_entity.id
_entity.type
_entity.pdbx_description
1 polymer ?
#
loop_
_entity_poly.entity_id
_entity_poly.type
_entity_poly.pdbx_seq_one_letter_code
_entity_poly.pdbx_strand_id
1 'polypeptide(L)'
;MKKKIALATLSVLPLAAGSVYASGQIGTVTATSLNVRSGAGTNYKVLFSVKKNEQVNITQTSNGWYKIKTSTGKQGWASADYIKINSTSSSNQSTSSTTKVVNTNGLNMRNGAGTSYRVITVLNKGIKVEVISESNGWSKIKYDGRLGYVASRYLDLESSNNVSTTKKEVNATSLNIRSGSGTNYSIIGKLSKGSKIDVISESNGWSKIDYNGKVGYVSSQYLSDIQDDTTIETVPPVVGGESTENTNGATINHNALNYTLAQHVNAQLERANIGANVIASSKPRISSLVESLARVEARGYINADKSDLEYFLNPDNFTSSKKGMMQFLRIDSYKDGITTSELNSYLNSLKPTSPGYNVFYNQGQAFIDAAKKYDIDLVYLVAHAMWETGYGASTLAKGQTLTSYKGEALPEPVTVYNFFGIGAIDKSANVSGAQAAYSNGWTSIEATIDGSAKWIAANYVKSSKYNQNTIYKMKFNYDCTWHQYATDVNWANGISGIMSNLIGMYDTGSNLVFDIPQYK
;
A
#
# COMPACT_ATOMS: atom_id res chain seq x y z
N MET A 1 -29.75 -12.12 63.00
CA MET A 1 -29.39 -10.88 62.25
C MET A 1 -28.86 -11.25 60.88
N LYS A 2 -29.69 -11.14 59.84
CA LYS A 2 -29.30 -11.45 58.47
C LYS A 2 -28.85 -10.15 57.77
N LYS A 3 -27.55 -10.00 57.46
CA LYS A 3 -27.05 -8.92 56.65
C LYS A 3 -27.32 -9.21 55.18
N LYS A 4 -28.10 -8.35 54.54
CA LYS A 4 -28.30 -8.34 53.08
C LYS A 4 -27.10 -7.65 52.45
N ILE A 5 -26.42 -8.36 51.55
CA ILE A 5 -25.37 -7.78 50.67
C ILE A 5 -26.10 -7.29 49.44
N ALA A 6 -26.03 -5.99 49.15
CA ALA A 6 -26.53 -5.38 47.93
C ALA A 6 -25.52 -5.60 46.80
N LEU A 7 -25.95 -6.24 45.74
CA LEU A 7 -25.17 -6.43 44.50
C LEU A 7 -25.31 -5.16 43.66
N ALA A 8 -24.21 -4.40 43.52
CA ALA A 8 -24.17 -3.27 42.64
C ALA A 8 -23.96 -3.74 41.20
N THR A 9 -24.92 -3.55 40.35
CA THR A 9 -24.81 -3.77 38.91
C THR A 9 -24.01 -2.66 38.30
N LEU A 10 -22.81 -3.00 37.80
CA LEU A 10 -21.95 -2.13 37.06
C LEU A 10 -22.49 -2.00 35.63
N SER A 11 -23.10 -0.87 35.31
CA SER A 11 -23.51 -0.54 33.95
C SER A 11 -22.31 -0.20 33.10
N VAL A 12 -22.04 -1.03 32.09
CA VAL A 12 -21.00 -0.75 31.06
C VAL A 12 -21.54 0.37 30.17
N LEU A 13 -20.93 1.54 30.25
CA LEU A 13 -21.12 2.61 29.27
C LEU A 13 -20.41 2.23 27.95
N PRO A 14 -21.06 2.40 26.80
CA PRO A 14 -20.36 2.25 25.53
C PRO A 14 -19.37 3.41 25.34
N LEU A 15 -18.13 3.04 25.00
CA LEU A 15 -17.05 3.96 24.70
C LEU A 15 -17.42 4.80 23.48
N ALA A 16 -17.59 6.10 23.66
CA ALA A 16 -17.95 7.05 22.63
C ALA A 16 -16.78 7.19 21.62
N ALA A 17 -17.07 6.94 20.34
CA ALA A 17 -16.19 7.30 19.24
C ALA A 17 -15.86 8.78 19.29
N GLY A 18 -14.56 9.10 19.25
CA GLY A 18 -14.01 10.45 19.44
C GLY A 18 -14.70 11.51 18.57
N SER A 19 -15.26 12.49 19.22
CA SER A 19 -15.85 13.68 18.59
C SER A 19 -14.74 14.63 18.16
N VAL A 20 -14.60 14.84 16.86
CA VAL A 20 -13.76 15.92 16.31
C VAL A 20 -14.51 17.23 16.51
N TYR A 21 -13.96 18.12 17.32
CA TYR A 21 -14.51 19.45 17.56
C TYR A 21 -14.24 20.34 16.34
N ALA A 22 -15.28 20.67 15.57
CA ALA A 22 -15.24 21.72 14.57
C ALA A 22 -15.58 23.05 15.24
N SER A 23 -14.61 23.93 15.44
CA SER A 23 -14.82 25.25 16.01
C SER A 23 -15.46 26.18 14.98
N GLY A 24 -16.73 26.58 15.21
CA GLY A 24 -17.26 27.84 14.69
C GLY A 24 -17.57 27.96 13.20
N GLN A 25 -17.85 26.89 12.47
CA GLN A 25 -18.29 26.99 11.08
C GLN A 25 -19.75 27.41 10.97
N ILE A 26 -20.04 28.44 10.16
CA ILE A 26 -21.42 28.86 9.86
C ILE A 26 -21.90 28.11 8.63
N GLY A 27 -23.09 27.49 8.73
CA GLY A 27 -23.77 26.85 7.61
C GLY A 27 -25.11 27.52 7.30
N THR A 28 -25.52 27.49 6.05
CA THR A 28 -26.82 27.96 5.58
C THR A 28 -27.71 26.77 5.22
N VAL A 29 -28.92 26.73 5.75
CA VAL A 29 -29.92 25.68 5.47
C VAL A 29 -30.41 25.80 4.03
N THR A 30 -30.37 24.68 3.29
CA THR A 30 -30.79 24.61 1.88
C THR A 30 -32.20 24.06 1.69
N ALA A 31 -32.71 23.25 2.63
CA ALA A 31 -34.05 22.68 2.59
C ALA A 31 -35.11 23.71 3.01
N THR A 32 -36.31 23.65 2.45
CA THR A 32 -37.43 24.51 2.83
C THR A 32 -37.74 24.44 4.32
N SER A 33 -37.64 23.24 4.91
CA SER A 33 -37.72 22.99 6.35
C SER A 33 -36.81 21.80 6.69
N LEU A 34 -35.93 21.95 7.67
CA LEU A 34 -34.99 20.93 8.10
C LEU A 34 -35.22 20.61 9.57
N ASN A 35 -35.54 19.36 9.86
CA ASN A 35 -35.74 18.88 11.21
C ASN A 35 -34.42 18.82 12.00
N VAL A 36 -34.44 19.37 13.20
CA VAL A 36 -33.35 19.31 14.16
C VAL A 36 -33.72 18.35 15.28
N ARG A 37 -32.88 17.36 15.53
CA ARG A 37 -33.18 16.20 16.36
C ARG A 37 -32.31 16.14 17.62
N SER A 38 -32.70 15.29 18.56
CA SER A 38 -31.97 15.08 19.81
C SER A 38 -30.66 14.31 19.64
N GLY A 39 -30.43 13.64 18.51
CA GLY A 39 -29.25 12.85 18.17
C GLY A 39 -29.00 12.79 16.66
N ALA A 40 -27.80 12.30 16.29
CA ALA A 40 -27.34 12.18 14.92
C ALA A 40 -27.98 10.96 14.21
N GLY A 41 -29.21 11.09 13.73
CA GLY A 41 -29.95 10.05 13.02
C GLY A 41 -31.44 10.34 12.89
N THR A 42 -32.10 9.72 11.92
CA THR A 42 -33.54 9.90 11.66
C THR A 42 -34.45 9.27 12.73
N ASN A 43 -33.94 8.33 13.51
CA ASN A 43 -34.62 7.66 14.62
C ASN A 43 -34.68 8.51 15.89
N TYR A 44 -33.95 9.63 15.96
CA TYR A 44 -34.02 10.51 17.13
C TYR A 44 -35.17 11.50 17.02
N LYS A 45 -35.73 11.86 18.23
CA LYS A 45 -36.84 12.78 18.34
C LYS A 45 -36.54 14.14 17.71
N VAL A 46 -37.48 14.68 16.91
CA VAL A 46 -37.44 16.04 16.41
C VAL A 46 -37.64 17.02 17.56
N LEU A 47 -36.69 17.95 17.75
CA LEU A 47 -36.74 18.98 18.78
C LEU A 47 -37.40 20.27 18.25
N PHE A 48 -37.01 20.66 17.02
CA PHE A 48 -37.53 21.82 16.30
C PHE A 48 -37.13 21.70 14.82
N SER A 49 -37.51 22.67 14.00
CA SER A 49 -37.05 22.78 12.62
C SER A 49 -36.44 24.15 12.34
N VAL A 50 -35.53 24.19 11.34
CA VAL A 50 -34.92 25.41 10.79
C VAL A 50 -35.35 25.57 9.33
N LYS A 51 -35.47 26.82 8.85
CA LYS A 51 -36.00 27.14 7.53
C LYS A 51 -34.87 27.37 6.51
N LYS A 52 -35.23 27.33 5.23
CA LYS A 52 -34.31 27.65 4.13
C LYS A 52 -33.71 29.04 4.32
N ASN A 53 -32.41 29.15 4.05
CA ASN A 53 -31.57 30.34 4.20
C ASN A 53 -31.26 30.73 5.65
N GLU A 54 -31.76 29.99 6.65
CA GLU A 54 -31.36 30.21 8.05
C GLU A 54 -29.89 29.86 8.23
N GLN A 55 -29.15 30.73 8.91
CA GLN A 55 -27.76 30.50 9.26
C GLN A 55 -27.68 29.79 10.62
N VAL A 56 -26.84 28.76 10.68
CA VAL A 56 -26.64 27.95 11.89
C VAL A 56 -25.14 27.80 12.15
N ASN A 57 -24.78 27.80 13.41
CA ASN A 57 -23.39 27.55 13.82
C ASN A 57 -23.20 26.03 14.01
N ILE A 58 -22.24 25.43 13.31
CA ILE A 58 -21.92 24.00 13.39
C ILE A 58 -20.90 23.80 14.50
N THR A 59 -21.28 23.04 15.53
CA THR A 59 -20.46 22.81 16.73
C THR A 59 -19.84 21.41 16.78
N GLN A 60 -20.45 20.43 16.10
CA GLN A 60 -19.95 19.05 16.03
C GLN A 60 -20.41 18.40 14.73
N THR A 61 -19.68 17.36 14.30
CA THR A 61 -20.03 16.54 13.13
C THR A 61 -20.03 15.08 13.54
N SER A 62 -21.06 14.33 13.19
CA SER A 62 -21.14 12.88 13.44
C SER A 62 -21.99 12.21 12.37
N ASN A 63 -21.44 11.21 11.70
CA ASN A 63 -22.15 10.29 10.79
C ASN A 63 -23.10 10.98 9.77
N GLY A 64 -22.66 12.06 9.10
CA GLY A 64 -23.49 12.81 8.14
C GLY A 64 -24.50 13.76 8.79
N TRP A 65 -24.37 14.03 10.09
CA TRP A 65 -25.17 14.98 10.86
C TRP A 65 -24.30 16.09 11.44
N TYR A 66 -24.82 17.31 11.46
CA TYR A 66 -24.22 18.45 12.15
C TYR A 66 -24.98 18.74 13.43
N LYS A 67 -24.27 18.85 14.55
CA LYS A 67 -24.84 19.48 15.72
C LYS A 67 -24.80 20.99 15.50
N ILE A 68 -25.95 21.58 15.40
CA ILE A 68 -26.10 23.00 15.08
C ILE A 68 -26.56 23.78 16.29
N LYS A 69 -26.20 25.06 16.32
CA LYS A 69 -26.72 26.07 17.23
C LYS A 69 -27.33 27.21 16.40
N THR A 70 -28.61 27.47 16.60
CA THR A 70 -29.29 28.60 15.95
C THR A 70 -28.89 29.94 16.55
N SER A 71 -29.21 31.06 15.91
CA SER A 71 -29.03 32.43 16.44
C SER A 71 -29.77 32.67 17.76
N THR A 72 -30.85 31.93 18.00
CA THR A 72 -31.63 31.97 19.26
C THR A 72 -31.08 31.03 20.33
N GLY A 73 -29.94 30.39 20.09
CA GLY A 73 -29.26 29.52 21.05
C GLY A 73 -29.78 28.06 21.11
N LYS A 74 -30.83 27.69 20.38
CA LYS A 74 -31.35 26.32 20.33
C LYS A 74 -30.33 25.40 19.68
N GLN A 75 -30.17 24.17 20.20
CA GLN A 75 -29.18 23.20 19.70
C GLN A 75 -29.84 21.84 19.40
N GLY A 76 -29.25 21.12 18.46
CA GLY A 76 -29.62 19.76 18.10
C GLY A 76 -28.92 19.30 16.84
N TRP A 77 -29.27 18.13 16.36
CA TRP A 77 -28.64 17.50 15.20
C TRP A 77 -29.51 17.64 13.95
N ALA A 78 -28.92 18.11 12.86
CA ALA A 78 -29.54 18.25 11.55
C ALA A 78 -28.71 17.52 10.50
N SER A 79 -29.36 16.99 9.45
CA SER A 79 -28.65 16.32 8.36
C SER A 79 -27.72 17.31 7.65
N ALA A 80 -26.47 16.89 7.46
CA ALA A 80 -25.45 17.67 6.78
C ALA A 80 -25.79 17.89 5.28
N ASP A 81 -26.59 17.02 4.67
CA ASP A 81 -27.01 17.11 3.27
C ASP A 81 -27.79 18.39 2.95
N TYR A 82 -28.40 18.99 3.97
CA TYR A 82 -29.25 20.18 3.83
C TYR A 82 -28.65 21.43 4.47
N ILE A 83 -27.35 21.43 4.75
CA ILE A 83 -26.64 22.59 5.29
C ILE A 83 -25.40 22.88 4.45
N LYS A 84 -25.41 24.02 3.75
CA LYS A 84 -24.25 24.52 3.00
C LYS A 84 -23.35 25.31 3.94
N ILE A 85 -22.08 24.91 4.06
CA ILE A 85 -21.10 25.65 4.88
C ILE A 85 -20.75 26.96 4.17
N ASN A 86 -20.80 28.07 4.90
CA ASN A 86 -20.39 29.37 4.41
C ASN A 86 -18.88 29.53 4.62
N SER A 87 -18.13 29.77 3.54
CA SER A 87 -16.71 30.10 3.60
C SER A 87 -16.57 31.56 4.05
N THR A 88 -16.37 31.81 5.34
CA THR A 88 -15.92 33.14 5.81
C THR A 88 -14.42 33.25 5.59
N SER A 89 -14.03 34.17 4.73
CA SER A 89 -12.65 34.62 4.57
C SER A 89 -12.16 35.27 5.87
N SER A 90 -11.27 34.60 6.58
CA SER A 90 -10.43 35.22 7.61
C SER A 90 -9.13 34.44 7.73
N SER A 91 -8.09 35.07 7.18
CA SER A 91 -6.66 35.07 7.51
C SER A 91 -5.97 33.77 7.92
N ASN A 92 -5.06 33.34 7.03
CA ASN A 92 -3.77 32.69 7.30
C ASN A 92 -3.75 31.38 8.08
N GLN A 93 -4.09 30.30 7.38
CA GLN A 93 -3.29 29.07 7.41
C GLN A 93 -3.31 28.48 6.00
N SER A 94 -2.14 28.44 5.37
CA SER A 94 -1.92 27.80 4.07
C SER A 94 -2.23 26.31 4.18
N THR A 95 -3.47 25.90 3.96
CA THR A 95 -3.76 24.52 3.57
C THR A 95 -3.42 24.41 2.10
N SER A 96 -2.21 23.92 1.80
CA SER A 96 -1.86 23.53 0.45
C SER A 96 -2.82 22.41 0.05
N SER A 97 -3.86 22.74 -0.70
CA SER A 97 -4.66 21.73 -1.38
C SER A 97 -3.75 21.05 -2.39
N THR A 98 -3.70 19.73 -2.35
CA THR A 98 -2.87 18.93 -3.27
C THR A 98 -3.79 18.36 -4.34
N THR A 99 -3.49 18.64 -5.61
CA THR A 99 -4.19 17.98 -6.70
C THR A 99 -3.73 16.54 -6.79
N LYS A 100 -4.67 15.60 -6.78
CA LYS A 100 -4.42 14.18 -7.01
C LYS A 100 -5.25 13.66 -8.18
N VAL A 101 -4.82 12.55 -8.75
CA VAL A 101 -5.46 11.92 -9.91
C VAL A 101 -6.06 10.59 -9.49
N VAL A 102 -7.29 10.33 -9.91
CA VAL A 102 -7.96 9.04 -9.69
C VAL A 102 -7.26 7.95 -10.50
N ASN A 103 -6.79 6.89 -9.84
CA ASN A 103 -6.02 5.81 -10.46
C ASN A 103 -6.84 4.57 -10.84
N THR A 104 -8.15 4.59 -10.59
CA THR A 104 -9.07 3.48 -10.89
C THR A 104 -10.33 3.95 -11.61
N ASN A 105 -10.98 3.07 -12.37
CA ASN A 105 -12.30 3.35 -12.91
C ASN A 105 -13.39 3.03 -11.88
N GLY A 106 -14.46 3.82 -11.88
CA GLY A 106 -15.61 3.56 -11.02
C GLY A 106 -15.39 3.89 -9.55
N LEU A 107 -14.50 4.86 -9.22
CA LEU A 107 -14.29 5.30 -7.85
C LEU A 107 -15.53 6.05 -7.32
N ASN A 108 -16.16 5.49 -6.31
CA ASN A 108 -17.29 6.14 -5.66
C ASN A 108 -16.84 7.34 -4.81
N MET A 109 -17.29 8.53 -5.18
CA MET A 109 -17.24 9.70 -4.33
C MET A 109 -18.49 9.71 -3.44
N ARG A 110 -18.31 9.77 -2.12
CA ARG A 110 -19.38 9.60 -1.14
C ARG A 110 -19.55 10.84 -0.27
N ASN A 111 -20.69 10.96 0.39
CA ASN A 111 -20.96 12.08 1.29
C ASN A 111 -20.30 11.94 2.68
N GLY A 112 -19.56 10.86 2.94
CA GLY A 112 -18.82 10.62 4.17
C GLY A 112 -17.66 9.64 3.98
N ALA A 113 -16.75 9.61 4.93
CA ALA A 113 -15.55 8.77 4.95
C ALA A 113 -15.88 7.33 5.35
N GLY A 114 -16.39 6.53 4.42
CA GLY A 114 -16.74 5.12 4.65
C GLY A 114 -17.58 4.53 3.52
N THR A 115 -17.54 3.21 3.37
CA THR A 115 -18.28 2.49 2.30
C THR A 115 -19.79 2.46 2.51
N SER A 116 -20.27 2.66 3.74
CA SER A 116 -21.69 2.75 4.09
C SER A 116 -22.33 4.09 3.70
N TYR A 117 -21.53 5.11 3.39
CA TYR A 117 -22.06 6.42 2.99
C TYR A 117 -22.56 6.43 1.55
N ARG A 118 -23.62 7.21 1.32
CA ARG A 118 -24.23 7.36 -0.02
C ARG A 118 -23.23 7.86 -1.06
N VAL A 119 -23.26 7.27 -2.24
CA VAL A 119 -22.50 7.72 -3.41
C VAL A 119 -23.10 9.02 -3.96
N ILE A 120 -22.27 10.05 -4.08
CA ILE A 120 -22.62 11.35 -4.69
C ILE A 120 -22.44 11.26 -6.21
N THR A 121 -21.29 10.73 -6.64
CA THR A 121 -20.93 10.54 -8.05
C THR A 121 -19.86 9.44 -8.15
N VAL A 122 -19.60 8.99 -9.38
CA VAL A 122 -18.56 8.00 -9.69
C VAL A 122 -17.48 8.69 -10.52
N LEU A 123 -16.22 8.54 -10.09
CA LEU A 123 -15.05 9.11 -10.74
C LEU A 123 -14.31 8.03 -11.51
N ASN A 124 -13.91 8.33 -12.73
CA ASN A 124 -13.11 7.41 -13.55
C ASN A 124 -11.61 7.73 -13.44
N LYS A 125 -10.79 6.76 -13.81
CA LYS A 125 -9.34 6.90 -13.88
C LYS A 125 -8.93 8.11 -14.70
N GLY A 126 -7.96 8.88 -14.19
CA GLY A 126 -7.46 10.10 -14.83
C GLY A 126 -8.18 11.38 -14.40
N ILE A 127 -9.29 11.29 -13.66
CA ILE A 127 -9.96 12.48 -13.12
C ILE A 127 -9.06 13.13 -12.07
N LYS A 128 -8.81 14.44 -12.23
CA LYS A 128 -8.12 15.27 -11.25
C LYS A 128 -9.09 15.73 -10.18
N VAL A 129 -8.68 15.63 -8.94
CA VAL A 129 -9.44 16.05 -7.76
C VAL A 129 -8.58 16.90 -6.84
N GLU A 130 -9.15 17.92 -6.25
CA GLU A 130 -8.51 18.73 -5.23
C GLU A 130 -8.67 18.05 -3.87
N VAL A 131 -7.56 17.59 -3.27
CA VAL A 131 -7.57 16.95 -1.95
C VAL A 131 -7.41 18.02 -0.88
N ILE A 132 -8.41 18.11 -0.02
CA ILE A 132 -8.48 19.10 1.07
C ILE A 132 -7.87 18.53 2.35
N SER A 133 -8.12 17.26 2.64
CA SER A 133 -7.58 16.57 3.80
C SER A 133 -7.65 15.06 3.64
N GLU A 134 -6.76 14.34 4.33
CA GLU A 134 -6.73 12.88 4.35
C GLU A 134 -6.73 12.37 5.79
N SER A 135 -7.56 11.38 6.07
CA SER A 135 -7.64 10.76 7.39
C SER A 135 -8.23 9.35 7.29
N ASN A 136 -7.68 8.40 8.04
CA ASN A 136 -8.19 7.03 8.17
C ASN A 136 -8.44 6.32 6.82
N GLY A 137 -7.56 6.55 5.83
CA GLY A 137 -7.66 5.93 4.51
C GLY A 137 -8.72 6.56 3.58
N TRP A 138 -9.29 7.73 3.95
CA TRP A 138 -10.23 8.50 3.16
C TRP A 138 -9.70 9.91 2.88
N SER A 139 -9.81 10.34 1.63
CA SER A 139 -9.50 11.71 1.21
C SER A 139 -10.80 12.50 1.06
N LYS A 140 -10.87 13.64 1.74
CA LYS A 140 -11.89 14.64 1.47
C LYS A 140 -11.45 15.42 0.24
N ILE A 141 -12.26 15.39 -0.79
CA ILE A 141 -11.95 15.98 -2.09
C ILE A 141 -12.99 16.99 -2.52
N LYS A 142 -12.57 17.88 -3.41
CA LYS A 142 -13.46 18.74 -4.18
C LYS A 142 -13.36 18.33 -5.65
N TYR A 143 -14.52 18.06 -6.26
CA TYR A 143 -14.64 17.73 -7.67
C TYR A 143 -15.92 18.33 -8.23
N ASP A 144 -15.85 19.02 -9.37
CA ASP A 144 -16.99 19.71 -10.01
C ASP A 144 -17.79 20.58 -9.02
N GLY A 145 -17.06 21.36 -8.19
CA GLY A 145 -17.64 22.24 -7.18
C GLY A 145 -18.26 21.53 -5.97
N ARG A 146 -18.30 20.19 -5.94
CA ARG A 146 -18.89 19.37 -4.88
C ARG A 146 -17.83 18.84 -3.94
N LEU A 147 -18.14 18.80 -2.65
CA LEU A 147 -17.30 18.15 -1.64
C LEU A 147 -17.77 16.71 -1.43
N GLY A 148 -16.82 15.80 -1.27
CA GLY A 148 -17.11 14.41 -0.96
C GLY A 148 -15.87 13.67 -0.48
N TYR A 149 -16.01 12.38 -0.28
CA TYR A 149 -14.95 11.51 0.21
C TYR A 149 -14.73 10.35 -0.75
N VAL A 150 -13.46 10.07 -1.02
CA VAL A 150 -13.03 8.89 -1.76
C VAL A 150 -12.00 8.13 -0.95
N ALA A 151 -11.85 6.83 -1.19
CA ALA A 151 -10.78 6.07 -0.53
C ALA A 151 -9.42 6.54 -1.06
N SER A 152 -8.53 7.01 -0.16
CA SER A 152 -7.24 7.64 -0.50
C SER A 152 -6.33 6.75 -1.37
N ARG A 153 -6.43 5.43 -1.22
CA ARG A 153 -5.66 4.46 -2.01
C ARG A 153 -5.93 4.51 -3.52
N TYR A 154 -7.00 5.18 -3.93
CA TYR A 154 -7.37 5.36 -5.34
C TYR A 154 -7.03 6.75 -5.87
N LEU A 155 -6.20 7.49 -5.14
CA LEU A 155 -5.68 8.78 -5.55
C LEU A 155 -4.16 8.75 -5.57
N ASP A 156 -3.58 9.04 -6.73
CA ASP A 156 -2.15 9.26 -6.88
C ASP A 156 -1.86 10.76 -6.83
N LEU A 157 -0.66 11.14 -6.38
CA LEU A 157 -0.21 12.53 -6.51
C LEU A 157 -0.22 12.90 -7.99
N GLU A 158 -0.67 14.10 -8.31
CA GLU A 158 -0.42 14.66 -9.63
C GLU A 158 1.08 14.83 -9.78
N SER A 159 1.72 13.91 -10.49
CA SER A 159 3.13 14.05 -10.84
C SER A 159 3.26 15.32 -11.66
N SER A 160 3.96 16.30 -11.13
CA SER A 160 4.42 17.45 -11.92
C SER A 160 5.23 16.89 -13.08
N ASN A 161 4.67 17.01 -14.27
CA ASN A 161 5.11 16.46 -15.53
C ASN A 161 6.64 16.38 -15.70
N ASN A 162 7.18 15.16 -15.60
CA ASN A 162 8.11 14.62 -16.54
C ASN A 162 7.61 13.21 -16.91
N VAL A 163 6.51 13.14 -17.66
CA VAL A 163 6.26 11.96 -18.48
C VAL A 163 7.37 11.99 -19.52
N SER A 164 8.33 11.09 -19.39
CA SER A 164 9.27 10.81 -20.49
C SER A 164 8.44 10.32 -21.66
N THR A 165 8.03 11.23 -22.52
CA THR A 165 7.35 10.89 -23.77
C THR A 165 8.43 10.60 -24.80
N THR A 166 8.30 9.46 -25.48
CA THR A 166 9.14 9.17 -26.64
C THR A 166 8.55 9.90 -27.86
N LYS A 167 9.32 10.80 -28.46
CA LYS A 167 8.89 11.47 -29.70
C LYS A 167 8.98 10.51 -30.87
N LYS A 168 7.86 10.31 -31.55
CA LYS A 168 7.78 9.46 -32.75
C LYS A 168 7.14 10.19 -33.90
N GLU A 169 7.49 9.76 -35.12
CA GLU A 169 6.92 10.29 -36.36
C GLU A 169 6.03 9.27 -37.03
N VAL A 170 4.88 9.72 -37.54
CA VAL A 170 3.94 8.87 -38.27
C VAL A 170 4.47 8.56 -39.66
N ASN A 171 4.65 7.29 -40.00
CA ASN A 171 5.12 6.82 -41.29
C ASN A 171 4.01 6.41 -42.27
N ALA A 172 2.76 6.28 -41.79
CA ALA A 172 1.58 5.96 -42.61
C ALA A 172 0.97 7.23 -43.22
N THR A 173 0.45 7.15 -44.43
CA THR A 173 -0.24 8.27 -45.09
C THR A 173 -1.39 8.83 -44.25
N SER A 174 -2.13 7.96 -43.55
CA SER A 174 -3.17 8.33 -42.60
C SER A 174 -3.24 7.28 -41.49
N LEU A 175 -3.08 7.71 -40.23
CA LEU A 175 -3.13 6.86 -39.06
C LEU A 175 -4.33 7.22 -38.18
N ASN A 176 -5.22 6.27 -37.95
CA ASN A 176 -6.39 6.49 -37.09
C ASN A 176 -5.97 6.57 -35.63
N ILE A 177 -6.49 7.56 -34.92
CA ILE A 177 -6.44 7.64 -33.46
C ILE A 177 -7.74 7.03 -32.94
N ARG A 178 -7.65 6.10 -31.99
CA ARG A 178 -8.79 5.38 -31.43
C ARG A 178 -8.96 5.64 -29.94
N SER A 179 -10.17 5.42 -29.44
CA SER A 179 -10.51 5.58 -28.02
C SER A 179 -9.95 4.48 -27.12
N GLY A 180 -9.32 3.43 -27.69
CA GLY A 180 -8.70 2.32 -26.97
C GLY A 180 -7.70 1.57 -27.85
N SER A 181 -6.91 0.69 -27.22
CA SER A 181 -5.85 -0.09 -27.85
C SER A 181 -6.39 -1.30 -28.61
N GLY A 182 -6.98 -1.05 -29.80
CA GLY A 182 -7.52 -2.10 -30.68
C GLY A 182 -8.31 -1.54 -31.85
N THR A 183 -8.43 -2.32 -32.93
CA THR A 183 -9.15 -1.92 -34.14
C THR A 183 -10.68 -1.86 -33.97
N ASN A 184 -11.20 -2.49 -32.93
CA ASN A 184 -12.61 -2.47 -32.53
C ASN A 184 -13.05 -1.21 -31.78
N TYR A 185 -12.09 -0.37 -31.37
CA TYR A 185 -12.42 0.91 -30.70
C TYR A 185 -12.72 2.02 -31.70
N SER A 186 -13.60 2.95 -31.31
CA SER A 186 -14.03 4.08 -32.13
C SER A 186 -12.86 4.96 -32.54
N ILE A 187 -12.89 5.43 -33.80
CA ILE A 187 -11.94 6.42 -34.31
C ILE A 187 -12.33 7.77 -33.74
N ILE A 188 -11.40 8.45 -33.05
CA ILE A 188 -11.58 9.77 -32.45
C ILE A 188 -10.77 10.87 -33.15
N GLY A 189 -9.90 10.49 -34.08
CA GLY A 189 -9.10 11.41 -34.88
C GLY A 189 -8.23 10.68 -35.89
N LYS A 190 -7.42 11.45 -36.63
CA LYS A 190 -6.44 10.94 -37.60
C LYS A 190 -5.18 11.77 -37.58
N LEU A 191 -4.04 11.13 -37.87
CA LEU A 191 -2.74 11.73 -38.06
C LEU A 191 -2.27 11.51 -39.49
N SER A 192 -1.59 12.49 -40.08
CA SER A 192 -0.98 12.38 -41.40
C SER A 192 0.47 11.92 -41.31
N LYS A 193 1.01 11.41 -42.41
CA LYS A 193 2.43 11.08 -42.51
C LYS A 193 3.29 12.30 -42.15
N GLY A 194 4.38 12.09 -41.40
CA GLY A 194 5.26 13.14 -40.93
C GLY A 194 4.78 13.85 -39.64
N SER A 195 3.59 13.52 -39.12
CA SER A 195 3.14 14.07 -37.83
C SER A 195 4.04 13.58 -36.71
N LYS A 196 4.62 14.52 -35.95
CA LYS A 196 5.42 14.23 -34.75
C LYS A 196 4.47 14.16 -33.55
N ILE A 197 4.56 13.10 -32.77
CA ILE A 197 3.69 12.84 -31.62
C ILE A 197 4.49 12.43 -30.40
N ASP A 198 4.01 12.78 -29.23
CA ASP A 198 4.55 12.34 -27.96
C ASP A 198 3.83 11.05 -27.52
N VAL A 199 4.57 9.95 -27.53
CA VAL A 199 4.08 8.64 -27.08
C VAL A 199 4.29 8.51 -25.57
N ILE A 200 3.20 8.35 -24.85
CA ILE A 200 3.16 8.23 -23.38
C ILE A 200 3.59 6.83 -22.93
N SER A 201 3.14 5.81 -23.66
CA SER A 201 3.50 4.41 -23.41
C SER A 201 3.14 3.54 -24.61
N GLU A 202 3.80 2.40 -24.77
CA GLU A 202 3.51 1.39 -25.79
C GLU A 202 3.19 0.05 -25.14
N SER A 203 2.16 -0.61 -25.65
CA SER A 203 1.77 -1.95 -25.19
C SER A 203 0.97 -2.68 -26.25
N ASN A 204 1.27 -3.95 -26.46
CA ASN A 204 0.55 -4.86 -27.36
C ASN A 204 0.37 -4.30 -28.79
N GLY A 205 1.42 -3.62 -29.32
CA GLY A 205 1.38 -3.03 -30.67
C GLY A 205 0.57 -1.73 -30.77
N TRP A 206 0.20 -1.10 -29.64
CA TRP A 206 -0.50 0.17 -29.57
C TRP A 206 0.27 1.19 -28.75
N SER A 207 0.41 2.40 -29.30
CA SER A 207 1.00 3.56 -28.64
C SER A 207 -0.09 4.43 -28.07
N LYS A 208 -0.02 4.73 -26.78
CA LYS A 208 -0.87 5.67 -26.06
C LYS A 208 -0.30 7.08 -26.26
N ILE A 209 -1.14 8.01 -26.66
CA ILE A 209 -0.77 9.40 -26.95
C ILE A 209 -1.73 10.38 -26.26
N ASP A 210 -1.29 11.63 -26.07
CA ASP A 210 -2.22 12.73 -25.82
C ASP A 210 -2.76 13.26 -27.17
N TYR A 211 -4.05 13.34 -27.29
CA TYR A 211 -4.74 13.94 -28.43
C TYR A 211 -5.71 15.01 -27.96
N ASN A 212 -5.29 16.28 -28.01
CA ASN A 212 -6.07 17.43 -27.57
C ASN A 212 -6.57 17.31 -26.11
N GLY A 213 -5.69 16.91 -25.19
CA GLY A 213 -6.02 16.73 -23.77
C GLY A 213 -6.83 15.46 -23.46
N LYS A 214 -7.01 14.57 -24.46
CA LYS A 214 -7.66 13.28 -24.30
C LYS A 214 -6.70 12.14 -24.62
N VAL A 215 -6.85 11.03 -23.93
CA VAL A 215 -6.08 9.82 -24.26
C VAL A 215 -6.57 9.24 -25.58
N GLY A 216 -5.64 9.08 -26.54
CA GLY A 216 -5.83 8.37 -27.79
C GLY A 216 -4.87 7.20 -27.94
N TYR A 217 -5.18 6.30 -28.85
CA TYR A 217 -4.33 5.14 -29.16
C TYR A 217 -4.12 5.03 -30.66
N VAL A 218 -2.87 4.81 -31.06
CA VAL A 218 -2.46 4.57 -32.46
C VAL A 218 -1.69 3.27 -32.55
N SER A 219 -1.73 2.61 -33.68
CA SER A 219 -0.96 1.39 -33.88
C SER A 219 0.54 1.71 -33.99
N SER A 220 1.37 1.12 -33.11
CA SER A 220 2.79 1.41 -33.00
C SER A 220 3.59 1.06 -34.26
N GLN A 221 3.13 0.09 -35.07
CA GLN A 221 3.79 -0.32 -36.32
C GLN A 221 3.86 0.81 -37.37
N TYR A 222 3.06 1.86 -37.21
CA TYR A 222 3.04 3.02 -38.11
C TYR A 222 3.75 4.24 -37.52
N LEU A 223 4.60 4.02 -36.53
CA LEU A 223 5.43 5.04 -35.90
C LEU A 223 6.91 4.70 -36.09
N SER A 224 7.70 5.71 -36.36
CA SER A 224 9.17 5.63 -36.40
C SER A 224 9.75 6.51 -35.30
N ASP A 225 10.86 6.12 -34.72
CA ASP A 225 11.61 6.96 -33.79
C ASP A 225 12.20 8.16 -34.54
N ILE A 226 12.10 9.36 -33.95
CA ILE A 226 12.75 10.56 -34.49
C ILE A 226 14.22 10.47 -34.13
N GLN A 227 15.09 10.28 -35.12
CA GLN A 227 16.55 10.40 -34.94
C GLN A 227 16.90 11.86 -34.82
N ASP A 228 17.41 12.31 -33.67
CA ASP A 228 18.14 13.58 -33.58
C ASP A 228 19.50 13.36 -34.21
N ASP A 229 19.77 14.17 -35.26
CA ASP A 229 21.03 14.14 -36.00
C ASP A 229 22.17 14.74 -35.18
N THR A 230 22.77 13.92 -34.32
CA THR A 230 24.11 14.14 -33.79
C THR A 230 24.91 12.87 -34.00
N THR A 231 25.76 12.91 -35.03
CA THR A 231 26.74 11.89 -35.36
C THR A 231 27.59 11.53 -34.16
N ILE A 232 27.47 10.31 -33.65
CA ILE A 232 28.53 9.62 -32.90
C ILE A 232 28.67 8.22 -33.49
N GLU A 233 29.90 7.87 -33.79
CA GLU A 233 30.37 6.68 -34.47
C GLU A 233 29.85 5.37 -33.83
N THR A 234 29.52 4.43 -34.69
CA THR A 234 29.08 3.08 -34.37
C THR A 234 30.16 2.27 -33.66
N VAL A 235 29.90 1.86 -32.44
CA VAL A 235 30.57 0.73 -31.78
C VAL A 235 29.62 -0.48 -31.79
N PRO A 236 30.10 -1.69 -32.10
CA PRO A 236 29.26 -2.87 -32.25
C PRO A 236 28.61 -3.29 -30.91
N PRO A 237 27.47 -4.01 -30.93
CA PRO A 237 26.70 -4.29 -29.74
C PRO A 237 27.47 -5.21 -28.78
N VAL A 238 27.76 -4.70 -27.58
CA VAL A 238 28.24 -5.48 -26.46
C VAL A 238 27.02 -6.17 -25.82
N VAL A 239 27.03 -7.46 -25.83
CA VAL A 239 26.04 -8.31 -25.13
C VAL A 239 26.22 -8.10 -23.62
N GLY A 240 25.15 -7.68 -22.92
CA GLY A 240 25.05 -7.71 -21.47
C GLY A 240 25.72 -6.51 -20.77
N GLY A 241 25.06 -5.35 -20.75
CA GLY A 241 25.47 -4.19 -19.97
C GLY A 241 24.50 -3.91 -18.82
N GLU A 242 25.01 -3.89 -17.58
CA GLU A 242 24.33 -3.27 -16.46
C GLU A 242 24.32 -1.74 -16.70
N SER A 243 23.14 -1.12 -16.72
CA SER A 243 23.04 0.35 -16.71
C SER A 243 22.78 0.83 -15.28
N THR A 244 23.51 1.84 -14.85
CA THR A 244 23.41 2.42 -13.51
C THR A 244 22.96 3.88 -13.62
N GLU A 245 21.86 4.22 -12.94
CA GLU A 245 21.34 5.58 -12.84
C GLU A 245 21.50 6.10 -11.40
N ASN A 246 22.01 7.34 -11.25
CA ASN A 246 22.12 8.01 -9.95
C ASN A 246 21.02 9.08 -9.84
N THR A 247 20.03 8.84 -8.97
CA THR A 247 18.95 9.78 -8.72
C THR A 247 18.85 10.14 -7.23
N ASN A 248 19.09 11.41 -6.88
CA ASN A 248 18.90 11.96 -5.53
C ASN A 248 19.49 11.11 -4.37
N GLY A 249 20.74 10.64 -4.51
CA GLY A 249 21.43 9.86 -3.49
C GLY A 249 21.10 8.36 -3.50
N ALA A 250 20.31 7.87 -4.44
CA ALA A 250 20.07 6.45 -4.66
C ALA A 250 20.69 5.97 -5.96
N THR A 251 21.28 4.79 -5.96
CA THR A 251 21.79 4.10 -7.14
C THR A 251 20.76 3.09 -7.62
N ILE A 252 20.38 3.14 -8.89
CA ILE A 252 19.48 2.18 -9.52
C ILE A 252 20.29 1.36 -10.52
N ASN A 253 20.37 0.06 -10.28
CA ASN A 253 20.98 -0.90 -11.20
C ASN A 253 19.88 -1.63 -11.96
N HIS A 254 19.99 -1.63 -13.27
CA HIS A 254 19.14 -2.42 -14.16
C HIS A 254 19.89 -3.70 -14.53
N ASN A 255 19.50 -4.82 -13.92
CA ASN A 255 20.17 -6.10 -14.07
C ASN A 255 19.55 -6.91 -15.22
N ALA A 256 20.23 -6.98 -16.35
CA ALA A 256 19.79 -7.77 -17.50
C ALA A 256 19.76 -9.27 -17.17
N LEU A 257 18.61 -9.90 -17.40
CA LEU A 257 18.42 -11.32 -17.20
C LEU A 257 18.59 -12.09 -18.53
N ASN A 258 19.07 -13.33 -18.47
CA ASN A 258 19.23 -14.19 -19.64
C ASN A 258 17.96 -14.97 -20.00
N TYR A 259 16.85 -14.72 -19.32
CA TYR A 259 15.55 -15.36 -19.52
C TYR A 259 14.42 -14.33 -19.59
N THR A 260 13.31 -14.71 -20.22
CA THR A 260 12.13 -13.86 -20.37
C THR A 260 11.21 -13.94 -19.15
N LEU A 261 10.34 -12.92 -18.98
CA LEU A 261 9.28 -12.95 -17.98
C LEU A 261 8.41 -14.21 -18.10
N ALA A 262 8.05 -14.60 -19.34
CA ALA A 262 7.26 -15.79 -19.59
C ALA A 262 7.94 -17.09 -19.12
N GLN A 263 9.26 -17.20 -19.27
CA GLN A 263 10.03 -18.33 -18.75
C GLN A 263 10.00 -18.37 -17.22
N HIS A 264 10.17 -17.21 -16.58
CA HIS A 264 10.10 -17.14 -15.11
C HIS A 264 8.70 -17.45 -14.58
N VAL A 265 7.66 -16.93 -15.23
CA VAL A 265 6.25 -17.23 -14.89
C VAL A 265 6.00 -18.73 -14.99
N ASN A 266 6.43 -19.39 -16.07
CA ASN A 266 6.23 -20.83 -16.22
C ASN A 266 6.95 -21.63 -15.13
N ALA A 267 8.19 -21.28 -14.79
CA ALA A 267 8.93 -21.93 -13.71
C ALA A 267 8.24 -21.77 -12.34
N GLN A 268 7.66 -20.60 -12.08
CA GLN A 268 6.90 -20.35 -10.85
C GLN A 268 5.50 -20.97 -10.87
N LEU A 269 4.89 -21.15 -12.04
CA LEU A 269 3.59 -21.81 -12.20
C LEU A 269 3.69 -23.31 -11.85
N GLU A 270 4.77 -23.97 -12.19
CA GLU A 270 5.06 -25.33 -11.74
C GLU A 270 5.05 -25.44 -10.21
N ARG A 271 5.59 -24.44 -9.52
CA ARG A 271 5.54 -24.33 -8.05
C ARG A 271 4.12 -24.09 -7.55
N ALA A 272 3.33 -23.26 -8.23
CA ALA A 272 1.93 -23.00 -7.86
C ALA A 272 1.08 -24.27 -7.97
N ASN A 273 1.33 -25.13 -8.95
CA ASN A 273 0.61 -26.38 -9.14
C ASN A 273 0.79 -27.38 -7.98
N ILE A 274 1.85 -27.26 -7.20
CA ILE A 274 2.10 -28.06 -5.99
C ILE A 274 1.85 -27.26 -4.68
N GLY A 275 1.15 -26.14 -4.75
CA GLY A 275 0.81 -25.30 -3.59
C GLY A 275 1.96 -24.47 -3.01
N ALA A 276 3.08 -24.34 -3.74
CA ALA A 276 4.24 -23.59 -3.29
C ALA A 276 4.23 -22.11 -3.74
N ASN A 277 3.28 -21.71 -4.57
CA ASN A 277 2.95 -20.33 -4.87
C ASN A 277 1.44 -20.14 -4.73
N VAL A 278 1.04 -19.37 -3.73
CA VAL A 278 -0.37 -19.15 -3.37
C VAL A 278 -0.67 -17.65 -3.28
N ILE A 279 -1.94 -17.31 -3.37
CA ILE A 279 -2.44 -15.94 -3.15
C ILE A 279 -3.63 -15.99 -2.21
N ALA A 280 -3.79 -14.97 -1.36
CA ALA A 280 -4.95 -14.88 -0.49
C ALA A 280 -6.25 -14.85 -1.32
N SER A 281 -7.19 -15.73 -1.01
CA SER A 281 -8.45 -15.86 -1.74
C SER A 281 -9.34 -14.61 -1.69
N SER A 282 -9.14 -13.77 -0.67
CA SER A 282 -9.80 -12.46 -0.55
C SER A 282 -9.25 -11.37 -1.49
N LYS A 283 -8.11 -11.61 -2.15
CA LYS A 283 -7.55 -10.65 -3.12
C LYS A 283 -8.16 -10.89 -4.50
N PRO A 284 -8.59 -9.81 -5.21
CA PRO A 284 -9.08 -9.96 -6.57
C PRO A 284 -7.97 -10.51 -7.48
N ARG A 285 -8.32 -11.42 -8.38
CA ARG A 285 -7.43 -11.81 -9.49
C ARG A 285 -7.26 -10.64 -10.44
N ILE A 286 -6.06 -10.54 -10.99
CA ILE A 286 -5.70 -9.42 -11.86
C ILE A 286 -6.29 -9.63 -13.26
N SER A 287 -6.56 -10.86 -13.64
CA SER A 287 -6.99 -11.25 -14.98
C SER A 287 -8.47 -11.03 -15.30
N SER A 288 -9.40 -11.01 -14.33
CA SER A 288 -10.80 -10.70 -14.61
C SER A 288 -11.61 -10.25 -13.40
N LEU A 289 -12.55 -9.33 -13.64
CA LEU A 289 -13.53 -8.89 -12.62
C LEU A 289 -14.50 -10.02 -12.21
N VAL A 290 -14.77 -10.97 -13.10
CA VAL A 290 -15.71 -12.09 -12.87
C VAL A 290 -15.09 -13.13 -11.95
N GLU A 291 -13.82 -13.41 -12.11
CA GLU A 291 -13.09 -14.33 -11.22
C GLU A 291 -12.86 -13.74 -9.83
N SER A 292 -12.81 -12.40 -9.70
CA SER A 292 -12.70 -11.75 -8.39
C SER A 292 -13.90 -11.99 -7.49
N LEU A 293 -15.09 -12.14 -8.07
CA LEU A 293 -16.33 -12.42 -7.32
C LEU A 293 -16.36 -13.86 -6.79
N ALA A 294 -15.86 -14.83 -7.56
CA ALA A 294 -15.81 -16.24 -7.13
C ALA A 294 -14.84 -16.48 -5.96
N ARG A 295 -13.86 -15.59 -5.78
CA ARG A 295 -12.88 -15.69 -4.68
C ARG A 295 -13.34 -15.12 -3.35
N VAL A 296 -14.29 -14.22 -3.34
CA VAL A 296 -14.80 -13.59 -2.10
C VAL A 296 -15.45 -14.64 -1.18
N GLU A 297 -15.91 -15.74 -1.74
CA GLU A 297 -16.53 -16.84 -1.01
C GLU A 297 -15.52 -17.86 -0.44
N ALA A 298 -14.30 -17.92 -1.02
CA ALA A 298 -13.25 -18.84 -0.55
C ALA A 298 -12.46 -18.21 0.60
N ARG A 299 -12.33 -18.93 1.72
CA ARG A 299 -11.51 -18.49 2.86
C ARG A 299 -10.12 -19.13 2.79
N GLY A 300 -9.06 -18.30 3.00
CA GLY A 300 -7.67 -18.77 3.07
C GLY A 300 -6.85 -18.45 1.81
N TYR A 301 -5.96 -19.35 1.45
CA TYR A 301 -5.07 -19.24 0.31
C TYR A 301 -5.44 -20.24 -0.78
N ILE A 302 -5.28 -19.83 -2.04
CA ILE A 302 -5.46 -20.65 -3.23
C ILE A 302 -4.18 -20.60 -4.08
N ASN A 303 -3.98 -21.59 -4.97
CA ASN A 303 -2.86 -21.53 -5.90
C ASN A 303 -2.92 -20.28 -6.77
N ALA A 304 -1.79 -19.61 -6.90
CA ALA A 304 -1.64 -18.48 -7.81
C ALA A 304 -1.78 -19.00 -9.26
N ASP A 305 -2.49 -18.26 -10.10
CA ASP A 305 -2.55 -18.57 -11.52
C ASP A 305 -1.47 -17.83 -12.32
N LYS A 306 -1.47 -18.07 -13.63
CA LYS A 306 -0.49 -17.47 -14.55
C LYS A 306 -0.52 -15.93 -14.48
N SER A 307 -1.70 -15.35 -14.42
CA SER A 307 -1.84 -13.88 -14.40
C SER A 307 -1.44 -13.26 -13.06
N ASP A 308 -1.67 -13.96 -11.96
CA ASP A 308 -1.15 -13.57 -10.65
C ASP A 308 0.39 -13.53 -10.69
N LEU A 309 1.02 -14.56 -11.25
CA LEU A 309 2.47 -14.66 -11.38
C LEU A 309 3.04 -13.62 -12.36
N GLU A 310 2.41 -13.42 -13.51
CA GLU A 310 2.80 -12.36 -14.47
C GLU A 310 2.81 -10.99 -13.81
N TYR A 311 1.82 -10.71 -12.97
CA TYR A 311 1.77 -9.43 -12.26
C TYR A 311 2.88 -9.27 -11.23
N PHE A 312 3.04 -10.25 -10.32
CA PHE A 312 3.98 -10.13 -9.21
C PHE A 312 5.45 -10.29 -9.64
N LEU A 313 5.71 -10.98 -10.74
CA LEU A 313 7.04 -11.13 -11.31
C LEU A 313 7.49 -9.94 -12.16
N ASN A 314 6.57 -9.20 -12.78
CA ASN A 314 6.96 -8.08 -13.63
C ASN A 314 7.33 -6.84 -12.80
N PRO A 315 8.63 -6.42 -12.79
CA PRO A 315 9.09 -5.24 -12.04
C PRO A 315 8.37 -3.95 -12.41
N ASP A 316 7.94 -3.79 -13.68
CA ASP A 316 7.29 -2.58 -14.17
C ASP A 316 5.99 -2.26 -13.44
N ASN A 317 5.34 -3.28 -12.85
CA ASN A 317 4.14 -3.08 -12.05
C ASN A 317 4.41 -2.40 -10.69
N PHE A 318 5.68 -2.29 -10.29
CA PHE A 318 6.07 -1.83 -8.96
C PHE A 318 7.01 -0.63 -8.98
N THR A 319 7.86 -0.48 -9.99
CA THR A 319 8.92 0.53 -10.04
C THR A 319 8.41 1.97 -10.07
N SER A 320 7.17 2.20 -10.48
CA SER A 320 6.54 3.53 -10.51
C SER A 320 6.14 4.09 -9.14
N SER A 321 6.26 3.31 -8.07
CA SER A 321 5.85 3.73 -6.72
C SER A 321 6.96 3.52 -5.69
N LYS A 322 7.09 4.45 -4.71
CA LYS A 322 8.02 4.30 -3.59
C LYS A 322 7.86 2.95 -2.89
N LYS A 323 6.61 2.53 -2.67
CA LYS A 323 6.31 1.23 -2.06
C LYS A 323 6.84 0.08 -2.90
N GLY A 324 6.52 0.06 -4.18
CA GLY A 324 6.91 -1.03 -5.07
C GLY A 324 8.42 -1.13 -5.25
N MET A 325 9.11 0.02 -5.34
CA MET A 325 10.57 0.09 -5.44
C MET A 325 11.29 -0.60 -4.28
N MET A 326 10.70 -0.61 -3.07
CA MET A 326 11.32 -1.28 -1.92
C MET A 326 11.53 -2.77 -2.13
N GLN A 327 10.84 -3.43 -3.06
CA GLN A 327 11.08 -4.83 -3.39
C GLN A 327 12.49 -5.08 -3.96
N PHE A 328 13.06 -4.06 -4.59
CA PHE A 328 14.34 -4.11 -5.30
C PHE A 328 15.49 -3.49 -4.50
N LEU A 329 15.22 -2.96 -3.28
CA LEU A 329 16.27 -2.44 -2.42
C LEU A 329 17.27 -3.54 -2.08
N ARG A 330 18.57 -3.24 -2.25
CA ARG A 330 19.68 -4.08 -1.75
C ARG A 330 19.64 -4.13 -0.23
N ILE A 331 19.40 -5.30 0.30
CA ILE A 331 19.24 -5.56 1.74
C ILE A 331 20.46 -6.27 2.35
N ASP A 332 21.51 -6.47 1.57
CA ASP A 332 22.73 -7.19 1.91
C ASP A 332 23.84 -6.28 2.47
N SER A 333 23.50 -5.11 2.97
CA SER A 333 24.40 -4.23 3.69
C SER A 333 23.66 -3.40 4.74
N TYR A 334 24.27 -3.25 5.90
CA TYR A 334 23.82 -2.31 6.92
C TYR A 334 24.05 -0.87 6.44
N LYS A 335 23.13 0.01 6.79
CA LYS A 335 23.22 1.45 6.53
C LYS A 335 23.05 2.20 7.84
N ASP A 336 23.99 3.08 8.15
CA ASP A 336 23.87 4.00 9.30
C ASP A 336 22.80 5.07 9.04
N GLY A 337 22.47 5.87 10.05
CA GLY A 337 21.60 7.04 9.94
C GLY A 337 20.29 6.92 10.71
N ILE A 338 19.87 5.71 11.14
CA ILE A 338 18.69 5.54 12.00
C ILE A 338 19.13 5.40 13.44
N THR A 339 18.68 6.31 14.29
CA THR A 339 18.97 6.26 15.72
C THR A 339 18.00 5.34 16.48
N THR A 340 18.44 4.84 17.63
CA THR A 340 17.59 4.06 18.55
C THR A 340 16.34 4.81 18.95
N SER A 341 16.45 6.13 19.16
CA SER A 341 15.33 6.98 19.55
C SER A 341 14.26 7.07 18.47
N GLU A 342 14.66 7.28 17.22
CA GLU A 342 13.77 7.36 16.08
C GLU A 342 13.07 6.01 15.83
N LEU A 343 13.84 4.93 15.82
CA LEU A 343 13.27 3.60 15.63
C LEU A 343 12.33 3.22 16.78
N ASN A 344 12.69 3.51 18.04
CA ASN A 344 11.80 3.29 19.17
C ASN A 344 10.54 4.16 19.10
N SER A 345 10.62 5.40 18.64
CA SER A 345 9.45 6.25 18.44
C SER A 345 8.45 5.61 17.50
N TYR A 346 8.92 5.01 16.41
CA TYR A 346 8.08 4.27 15.48
C TYR A 346 7.53 2.97 16.10
N LEU A 347 8.39 2.11 16.65
CA LEU A 347 8.00 0.83 17.22
C LEU A 347 7.03 0.99 18.39
N ASN A 348 7.23 1.99 19.24
CA ASN A 348 6.37 2.28 20.39
C ASN A 348 5.01 2.86 19.97
N SER A 349 4.91 3.46 18.77
CA SER A 349 3.66 3.96 18.21
C SER A 349 2.74 2.84 17.68
N LEU A 350 3.26 1.63 17.49
CA LEU A 350 2.48 0.50 17.03
C LEU A 350 1.40 0.17 18.06
N LYS A 351 0.17 -0.07 17.58
CA LYS A 351 -0.92 -0.46 18.46
C LYS A 351 -0.58 -1.79 19.13
N PRO A 352 -0.85 -1.92 20.45
CA PRO A 352 -0.65 -3.18 21.14
C PRO A 352 -1.44 -4.31 20.48
N THR A 353 -0.85 -5.47 20.33
CA THR A 353 -1.49 -6.68 19.79
C THR A 353 -2.46 -7.33 20.77
N SER A 354 -2.32 -6.98 22.03
CA SER A 354 -3.27 -7.21 23.12
C SER A 354 -3.24 -5.97 24.00
N PRO A 355 -4.30 -5.66 24.78
CA PRO A 355 -4.28 -4.50 25.66
C PRO A 355 -3.00 -4.46 26.50
N GLY A 356 -2.19 -3.41 26.31
CA GLY A 356 -0.94 -3.19 27.04
C GLY A 356 0.29 -3.98 26.58
N TYR A 357 0.22 -4.79 25.50
CA TYR A 357 1.36 -5.58 25.03
C TYR A 357 1.78 -5.26 23.60
N ASN A 358 3.01 -4.77 23.43
CA ASN A 358 3.67 -4.55 22.15
C ASN A 358 5.06 -5.21 22.20
N VAL A 359 5.24 -6.30 21.46
CA VAL A 359 6.50 -7.08 21.51
C VAL A 359 7.70 -6.30 20.98
N PHE A 360 7.48 -5.27 20.17
CA PHE A 360 8.53 -4.42 19.60
C PHE A 360 8.82 -3.17 20.44
N TYR A 361 8.12 -2.99 21.57
CA TYR A 361 8.29 -1.81 22.41
C TYR A 361 9.73 -1.71 22.92
N ASN A 362 10.39 -0.58 22.63
CA ASN A 362 11.80 -0.29 22.97
C ASN A 362 12.83 -1.28 22.39
N GLN A 363 12.50 -2.00 21.31
CA GLN A 363 13.43 -2.96 20.69
C GLN A 363 14.31 -2.35 19.57
N GLY A 364 14.29 -1.03 19.40
CA GLY A 364 15.07 -0.35 18.35
C GLY A 364 16.56 -0.67 18.41
N GLN A 365 17.18 -0.68 19.63
CA GLN A 365 18.59 -1.00 19.77
C GLN A 365 18.89 -2.45 19.37
N ALA A 366 18.06 -3.42 19.77
CA ALA A 366 18.24 -4.82 19.41
C ALA A 366 18.20 -5.04 17.88
N PHE A 367 17.29 -4.36 17.17
CA PHE A 367 17.24 -4.40 15.71
C PHE A 367 18.48 -3.77 15.06
N ILE A 368 18.94 -2.60 15.55
CA ILE A 368 20.14 -1.92 15.06
C ILE A 368 21.37 -2.82 15.25
N ASP A 369 21.57 -3.36 16.45
CA ASP A 369 22.71 -4.21 16.77
C ASP A 369 22.73 -5.48 15.90
N ALA A 370 21.60 -6.13 15.73
CA ALA A 370 21.48 -7.32 14.88
C ALA A 370 21.73 -7.00 13.40
N ALA A 371 21.12 -5.92 12.87
CA ALA A 371 21.32 -5.52 11.48
C ALA A 371 22.79 -5.18 11.20
N LYS A 372 23.44 -4.45 12.11
CA LYS A 372 24.85 -4.09 12.02
C LYS A 372 25.77 -5.30 12.16
N LYS A 373 25.50 -6.18 13.10
CA LYS A 373 26.29 -7.40 13.36
C LYS A 373 26.32 -8.36 12.19
N TYR A 374 25.21 -8.51 11.49
CA TYR A 374 25.08 -9.43 10.34
C TYR A 374 25.15 -8.72 8.99
N ASP A 375 25.42 -7.41 9.02
CA ASP A 375 25.55 -6.55 7.84
C ASP A 375 24.38 -6.71 6.86
N ILE A 376 23.15 -6.51 7.38
CA ILE A 376 21.90 -6.52 6.60
C ILE A 376 21.13 -5.22 6.82
N ASP A 377 20.25 -4.88 5.89
CA ASP A 377 19.48 -3.65 5.94
C ASP A 377 18.53 -3.62 7.15
N LEU A 378 18.59 -2.54 7.94
CA LEU A 378 17.80 -2.38 9.17
C LEU A 378 16.32 -2.23 8.88
N VAL A 379 15.97 -1.42 7.86
CA VAL A 379 14.56 -1.18 7.45
C VAL A 379 13.91 -2.47 7.00
N TYR A 380 14.65 -3.28 6.24
CA TYR A 380 14.21 -4.62 5.86
C TYR A 380 13.98 -5.52 7.07
N LEU A 381 14.96 -5.61 7.98
CA LEU A 381 14.87 -6.52 9.13
C LEU A 381 13.65 -6.22 10.00
N VAL A 382 13.41 -4.94 10.30
CA VAL A 382 12.23 -4.49 11.05
C VAL A 382 10.94 -4.78 10.27
N ALA A 383 10.89 -4.42 9.00
CA ALA A 383 9.69 -4.61 8.17
C ALA A 383 9.32 -6.08 8.01
N HIS A 384 10.31 -6.95 7.87
CA HIS A 384 10.12 -8.39 7.78
C HIS A 384 9.55 -8.97 9.07
N ALA A 385 10.15 -8.62 10.25
CA ALA A 385 9.62 -9.03 11.55
C ALA A 385 8.16 -8.58 11.75
N MET A 386 7.84 -7.35 11.36
CA MET A 386 6.48 -6.82 11.44
C MET A 386 5.50 -7.56 10.53
N TRP A 387 5.92 -7.89 9.32
CA TRP A 387 5.07 -8.61 8.36
C TRP A 387 4.75 -10.02 8.83
N GLU A 388 5.77 -10.82 9.19
CA GLU A 388 5.63 -12.22 9.61
C GLU A 388 4.83 -12.37 10.91
N THR A 389 4.87 -11.38 11.77
CA THR A 389 4.16 -11.40 13.04
C THR A 389 2.78 -10.75 13.01
N GLY A 390 2.38 -10.16 11.87
CA GLY A 390 1.20 -9.31 11.81
C GLY A 390 1.30 -8.17 12.82
N TYR A 391 2.42 -7.44 12.81
CA TYR A 391 2.74 -6.37 13.77
C TYR A 391 2.84 -6.88 15.22
N GLY A 392 3.39 -8.08 15.43
CA GLY A 392 3.54 -8.68 16.76
C GLY A 392 2.28 -9.40 17.27
N ALA A 393 1.26 -9.58 16.43
CA ALA A 393 -0.01 -10.20 16.82
C ALA A 393 0.04 -11.74 16.89
N SER A 394 0.99 -12.38 16.20
CA SER A 394 1.05 -13.84 16.11
C SER A 394 1.34 -14.48 17.49
N THR A 395 0.85 -15.71 17.65
CA THR A 395 1.06 -16.49 18.89
C THR A 395 2.55 -16.71 19.17
N LEU A 396 3.34 -17.00 18.13
CA LEU A 396 4.79 -17.19 18.23
C LEU A 396 5.52 -15.90 18.61
N ALA A 397 5.03 -14.74 18.16
CA ALA A 397 5.64 -13.45 18.51
C ALA A 397 5.37 -13.04 19.96
N LYS A 398 4.20 -13.38 20.50
CA LYS A 398 3.84 -13.07 21.89
C LYS A 398 4.57 -13.94 22.92
N GLY A 399 5.25 -14.97 22.47
CA GLY A 399 5.92 -15.95 23.29
C GLY A 399 5.07 -17.17 23.60
N GLN A 400 5.67 -18.33 23.51
CA GLN A 400 5.07 -19.61 23.87
C GLN A 400 5.90 -20.30 24.95
N THR A 401 5.23 -20.76 26.00
CA THR A 401 5.89 -21.53 27.06
C THR A 401 5.93 -23.01 26.69
N LEU A 402 7.12 -23.57 26.59
CA LEU A 402 7.38 -24.98 26.39
C LEU A 402 7.63 -25.66 27.72
N THR A 403 6.97 -26.80 27.93
CA THR A 403 7.20 -27.70 29.06
C THR A 403 7.90 -28.99 28.63
N SER A 404 8.01 -29.22 27.31
CA SER A 404 8.68 -30.36 26.72
C SER A 404 9.34 -30.02 25.40
N TYR A 405 10.44 -30.72 25.07
CA TYR A 405 11.13 -30.61 23.78
C TYR A 405 11.42 -32.01 23.22
N LYS A 406 10.99 -32.24 21.96
CA LYS A 406 11.12 -33.56 21.29
C LYS A 406 10.55 -34.74 22.07
N GLY A 407 9.50 -34.50 22.87
CA GLY A 407 8.85 -35.54 23.67
C GLY A 407 9.38 -35.71 25.10
N GLU A 408 10.49 -35.06 25.44
CA GLU A 408 11.08 -35.08 26.77
C GLU A 408 10.69 -33.84 27.58
N ALA A 409 10.36 -34.02 28.85
CA ALA A 409 10.01 -32.90 29.74
C ALA A 409 11.23 -32.01 29.97
N LEU A 410 11.01 -30.69 29.96
CA LEU A 410 12.03 -29.73 30.31
C LEU A 410 12.16 -29.63 31.86
N PRO A 411 13.36 -29.40 32.40
CA PRO A 411 13.57 -29.20 33.84
C PRO A 411 12.71 -28.07 34.40
N GLU A 412 12.55 -26.98 33.63
CA GLU A 412 11.71 -25.83 33.92
C GLU A 412 10.98 -25.37 32.65
N PRO A 413 9.77 -24.81 32.77
CA PRO A 413 9.09 -24.21 31.63
C PRO A 413 9.89 -23.05 31.03
N VAL A 414 10.06 -23.03 29.72
CA VAL A 414 10.81 -22.01 28.99
C VAL A 414 9.91 -21.25 28.00
N THR A 415 9.86 -19.93 28.10
CA THR A 415 9.18 -19.09 27.11
C THR A 415 10.13 -18.81 25.95
N VAL A 416 9.65 -19.03 24.74
CA VAL A 416 10.37 -18.82 23.48
C VAL A 416 9.58 -17.92 22.52
N TYR A 417 10.28 -17.21 21.65
CA TYR A 417 9.71 -16.28 20.68
C TYR A 417 10.17 -16.63 19.26
N ASN A 418 9.34 -16.36 18.26
CA ASN A 418 9.72 -16.54 16.87
C ASN A 418 9.03 -15.48 16.02
N PHE A 419 9.81 -14.52 15.50
CA PHE A 419 9.26 -13.37 14.75
C PHE A 419 9.22 -13.61 13.24
N PHE A 420 9.88 -14.63 12.74
CA PHE A 420 10.06 -14.83 11.30
C PHE A 420 9.51 -16.17 10.80
N GLY A 421 8.76 -16.89 11.64
CA GLY A 421 8.18 -18.17 11.26
C GLY A 421 9.22 -19.27 10.97
N ILE A 422 10.48 -19.08 11.35
CA ILE A 422 11.57 -20.02 11.07
C ILE A 422 11.27 -21.37 11.72
N GLY A 423 11.29 -22.44 10.90
CA GLY A 423 10.98 -23.79 11.35
C GLY A 423 9.50 -24.08 11.64
N ALA A 424 8.62 -23.12 11.38
CA ALA A 424 7.18 -23.33 11.49
C ALA A 424 6.68 -24.15 10.27
N ILE A 425 5.97 -25.25 10.54
CA ILE A 425 5.38 -26.13 9.50
C ILE A 425 3.87 -25.93 9.51
N ASP A 426 3.25 -25.71 8.36
CA ASP A 426 1.85 -25.33 8.20
C ASP A 426 0.84 -26.14 9.04
N LYS A 427 1.04 -27.44 9.18
CA LYS A 427 0.15 -28.31 9.96
C LYS A 427 0.26 -28.14 11.50
N SER A 428 1.36 -27.56 11.98
CA SER A 428 1.67 -27.42 13.41
C SER A 428 2.54 -26.19 13.69
N ALA A 429 2.31 -25.10 12.97
CA ALA A 429 3.18 -23.93 12.92
C ALA A 429 3.58 -23.39 14.30
N ASN A 430 2.65 -23.31 15.24
CA ASN A 430 2.95 -22.82 16.58
C ASN A 430 3.87 -23.78 17.34
N VAL A 431 3.62 -25.10 17.25
CA VAL A 431 4.43 -26.10 17.97
C VAL A 431 5.82 -26.22 17.33
N SER A 432 5.89 -26.43 16.02
CA SER A 432 7.19 -26.58 15.32
C SER A 432 8.01 -25.30 15.37
N GLY A 433 7.37 -24.13 15.23
CA GLY A 433 8.03 -22.83 15.36
C GLY A 433 8.55 -22.55 16.77
N ALA A 434 7.83 -22.96 17.82
CA ALA A 434 8.29 -22.86 19.20
C ALA A 434 9.45 -23.82 19.51
N GLN A 435 9.40 -25.05 18.98
CA GLN A 435 10.50 -26.01 19.11
C GLN A 435 11.76 -25.54 18.38
N ALA A 436 11.61 -24.94 17.18
CA ALA A 436 12.70 -24.32 16.47
C ALA A 436 13.30 -23.14 17.25
N ALA A 437 12.46 -22.29 17.82
CA ALA A 437 12.92 -21.19 18.67
C ALA A 437 13.71 -21.69 19.89
N TYR A 438 13.22 -22.72 20.56
CA TYR A 438 13.92 -23.33 21.69
C TYR A 438 15.30 -23.87 21.29
N SER A 439 15.37 -24.63 20.18
CA SER A 439 16.64 -25.20 19.70
C SER A 439 17.64 -24.13 19.27
N ASN A 440 17.20 -22.92 18.93
CA ASN A 440 18.04 -21.78 18.56
C ASN A 440 18.34 -20.86 19.75
N GLY A 441 17.82 -21.14 20.95
CA GLY A 441 18.04 -20.33 22.15
C GLY A 441 17.27 -18.99 22.12
N TRP A 442 16.16 -18.88 21.38
CA TRP A 442 15.36 -17.66 21.27
C TRP A 442 14.38 -17.53 22.46
N THR A 443 14.98 -17.32 23.66
CA THR A 443 14.28 -17.28 24.94
C THR A 443 14.00 -15.85 25.43
N SER A 444 14.48 -14.84 24.70
CA SER A 444 14.11 -13.43 24.88
C SER A 444 13.80 -12.78 23.52
N ILE A 445 13.23 -11.60 23.55
CA ILE A 445 12.92 -10.80 22.33
C ILE A 445 14.23 -10.45 21.62
N GLU A 446 15.23 -9.98 22.33
CA GLU A 446 16.54 -9.60 21.81
C GLU A 446 17.29 -10.81 21.22
N ALA A 447 17.29 -11.94 21.91
CA ALA A 447 17.89 -13.19 21.41
C ALA A 447 17.18 -13.68 20.14
N THR A 448 15.87 -13.46 20.05
CA THR A 448 15.07 -13.80 18.86
C THR A 448 15.43 -12.89 17.68
N ILE A 449 15.56 -11.59 17.89
CA ILE A 449 15.97 -10.63 16.86
C ILE A 449 17.37 -10.97 16.34
N ASP A 450 18.35 -11.15 17.25
CA ASP A 450 19.73 -11.46 16.89
C ASP A 450 19.84 -12.81 16.15
N GLY A 451 19.26 -13.87 16.71
CA GLY A 451 19.36 -15.20 16.14
C GLY A 451 18.61 -15.34 14.80
N SER A 452 17.46 -14.68 14.64
CA SER A 452 16.73 -14.67 13.39
C SER A 452 17.46 -13.87 12.31
N ALA A 453 18.02 -12.70 12.63
CA ALA A 453 18.85 -11.93 11.72
C ALA A 453 20.05 -12.73 11.21
N LYS A 454 20.74 -13.47 12.11
CA LYS A 454 21.81 -14.41 11.78
C LYS A 454 21.34 -15.45 10.77
N TRP A 455 20.20 -16.08 11.06
CA TRP A 455 19.67 -17.16 10.22
C TRP A 455 19.28 -16.65 8.82
N ILE A 456 18.58 -15.52 8.74
CA ILE A 456 18.16 -14.90 7.48
C ILE A 456 19.37 -14.46 6.66
N ALA A 457 20.36 -13.82 7.30
CA ALA A 457 21.58 -13.43 6.62
C ALA A 457 22.28 -14.64 5.98
N ALA A 458 22.48 -15.70 6.73
CA ALA A 458 23.21 -16.88 6.27
C ALA A 458 22.47 -17.68 5.18
N ASN A 459 21.14 -17.81 5.29
CA ASN A 459 20.37 -18.68 4.40
C ASN A 459 19.83 -17.96 3.16
N TYR A 460 19.67 -16.63 3.20
CA TYR A 460 19.10 -15.84 2.10
C TYR A 460 20.02 -14.69 1.70
N VAL A 461 20.06 -13.63 2.50
CA VAL A 461 20.58 -12.30 2.11
C VAL A 461 22.05 -12.32 1.71
N LYS A 462 22.89 -13.03 2.47
CA LYS A 462 24.34 -13.17 2.24
C LYS A 462 24.73 -14.49 1.57
N SER A 463 23.75 -15.31 1.21
CA SER A 463 24.02 -16.61 0.59
C SER A 463 24.50 -16.43 -0.85
N SER A 464 25.79 -16.67 -1.10
CA SER A 464 26.38 -16.66 -2.45
C SER A 464 25.76 -17.72 -3.36
N LYS A 465 25.22 -18.80 -2.79
CA LYS A 465 24.58 -19.88 -3.53
C LYS A 465 23.26 -19.46 -4.18
N TYR A 466 22.50 -18.60 -3.51
CA TYR A 466 21.15 -18.27 -3.96
C TYR A 466 20.98 -16.81 -4.43
N ASN A 467 21.94 -15.94 -4.13
CA ASN A 467 21.97 -14.53 -4.54
C ASN A 467 20.65 -13.77 -4.30
N GLN A 468 20.10 -13.89 -3.08
CA GLN A 468 18.79 -13.34 -2.72
C GLN A 468 18.92 -12.04 -1.90
N ASN A 469 19.63 -11.08 -2.47
CA ASN A 469 19.99 -9.79 -1.85
C ASN A 469 18.90 -8.70 -1.97
N THR A 470 17.70 -9.03 -2.40
CA THR A 470 16.50 -8.19 -2.38
C THR A 470 15.31 -9.05 -1.97
N ILE A 471 14.25 -8.43 -1.40
CA ILE A 471 13.04 -9.20 -1.04
C ILE A 471 12.33 -9.77 -2.28
N TYR A 472 12.47 -9.12 -3.43
CA TYR A 472 12.01 -9.69 -4.70
C TYR A 472 12.70 -11.02 -4.99
N LYS A 473 14.03 -11.08 -4.91
CA LYS A 473 14.79 -12.32 -5.14
C LYS A 473 14.58 -13.37 -4.05
N MET A 474 14.29 -12.96 -2.80
CA MET A 474 13.93 -13.90 -1.73
C MET A 474 12.62 -14.62 -2.02
N LYS A 475 11.69 -13.97 -2.72
CA LYS A 475 10.42 -14.58 -3.14
C LYS A 475 10.53 -15.27 -4.49
N PHE A 476 11.17 -14.64 -5.47
CA PHE A 476 11.19 -15.09 -6.86
C PHE A 476 12.62 -15.35 -7.34
N ASN A 477 13.14 -16.54 -7.06
CA ASN A 477 14.42 -16.99 -7.58
C ASN A 477 14.20 -17.92 -8.78
N TYR A 478 14.69 -17.51 -9.97
CA TYR A 478 14.54 -18.30 -11.19
C TYR A 478 15.38 -19.57 -11.17
N ASP A 479 16.65 -19.46 -10.75
CA ASP A 479 17.61 -20.58 -10.77
C ASP A 479 17.30 -21.63 -9.71
N CYS A 480 16.66 -21.21 -8.60
CA CYS A 480 16.30 -22.06 -7.48
C CYS A 480 14.86 -21.78 -7.02
N THR A 481 13.87 -22.08 -7.87
CA THR A 481 12.45 -21.80 -7.60
C THR A 481 11.92 -22.45 -6.31
N TRP A 482 12.59 -23.48 -5.82
CA TRP A 482 12.26 -24.14 -4.55
C TRP A 482 12.78 -23.40 -3.33
N HIS A 483 13.78 -22.51 -3.49
CA HIS A 483 14.37 -21.74 -2.39
C HIS A 483 13.74 -20.35 -2.34
N GLN A 484 12.51 -20.29 -1.92
CA GLN A 484 11.76 -19.05 -1.69
C GLN A 484 11.37 -18.95 -0.21
N TYR A 485 11.38 -17.71 0.32
CA TYR A 485 11.12 -17.47 1.74
C TYR A 485 9.69 -17.81 2.13
N ALA A 486 8.72 -17.43 1.32
CA ALA A 486 7.30 -17.63 1.57
C ALA A 486 6.56 -18.17 0.35
N THR A 487 5.43 -18.82 0.57
CA THR A 487 4.56 -19.32 -0.50
C THR A 487 3.65 -18.22 -1.06
N ASP A 488 3.24 -17.20 -0.30
CA ASP A 488 2.39 -16.09 -0.77
C ASP A 488 3.14 -15.26 -1.84
N VAL A 489 2.60 -15.21 -3.06
CA VAL A 489 3.18 -14.41 -4.16
C VAL A 489 3.19 -12.90 -3.87
N ASN A 490 2.34 -12.44 -2.95
CA ASN A 490 2.29 -11.04 -2.51
C ASN A 490 3.28 -10.72 -1.38
N TRP A 491 4.05 -11.67 -0.90
CA TRP A 491 4.92 -11.52 0.27
C TRP A 491 5.89 -10.34 0.13
N ALA A 492 6.64 -10.26 -0.95
CA ALA A 492 7.59 -9.17 -1.19
C ALA A 492 6.89 -7.80 -1.25
N ASN A 493 5.74 -7.71 -1.94
CA ASN A 493 4.95 -6.47 -2.01
C ASN A 493 4.32 -6.11 -0.64
N GLY A 494 4.06 -7.08 0.22
CA GLY A 494 3.59 -6.86 1.58
C GLY A 494 4.65 -6.18 2.44
N ILE A 495 5.85 -6.76 2.51
CA ILE A 495 7.00 -6.21 3.24
C ILE A 495 7.40 -4.85 2.70
N SER A 496 7.44 -4.67 1.38
CA SER A 496 7.78 -3.41 0.74
C SER A 496 6.89 -2.24 1.20
N GLY A 497 5.63 -2.53 1.54
CA GLY A 497 4.72 -1.54 2.11
C GLY A 497 5.17 -1.01 3.47
N ILE A 498 5.70 -1.89 4.32
CA ILE A 498 6.25 -1.49 5.63
C ILE A 498 7.59 -0.78 5.44
N MET A 499 8.48 -1.33 4.60
CA MET A 499 9.76 -0.69 4.28
C MET A 499 9.57 0.75 3.78
N SER A 500 8.57 1.00 2.95
CA SER A 500 8.28 2.34 2.41
C SER A 500 7.91 3.38 3.47
N ASN A 501 7.38 2.93 4.61
CA ASN A 501 7.10 3.80 5.76
C ASN A 501 8.35 4.11 6.59
N LEU A 502 9.30 3.18 6.62
CA LEU A 502 10.53 3.27 7.42
C LEU A 502 11.69 3.92 6.68
N ILE A 503 11.75 3.77 5.34
CA ILE A 503 12.90 4.18 4.53
C ILE A 503 13.22 5.69 4.64
N GLY A 504 12.23 6.50 5.02
CA GLY A 504 12.43 7.94 5.26
C GLY A 504 13.18 8.27 6.55
N MET A 505 13.49 7.27 7.38
CA MET A 505 14.33 7.44 8.57
C MET A 505 15.83 7.44 8.22
N TYR A 506 16.22 6.90 7.06
CA TYR A 506 17.60 7.02 6.61
C TYR A 506 17.92 8.48 6.24
N ASP A 507 19.11 8.92 6.60
CA ASP A 507 19.64 10.21 6.18
C ASP A 507 19.73 10.32 4.66
N THR A 508 19.63 11.54 4.13
CA THR A 508 19.74 11.83 2.69
C THR A 508 21.10 11.41 2.08
N GLY A 509 22.11 11.14 2.93
CA GLY A 509 23.42 10.63 2.56
C GLY A 509 23.52 9.10 2.53
N SER A 510 22.49 8.38 2.93
CA SER A 510 22.49 6.90 2.92
C SER A 510 22.50 6.39 1.48
N ASN A 511 23.53 5.61 1.13
CA ASN A 511 23.70 5.02 -0.21
C ASN A 511 22.66 3.89 -0.41
N LEU A 512 21.45 4.24 -0.84
CA LEU A 512 20.44 3.27 -1.22
C LEU A 512 20.76 2.71 -2.60
N VAL A 513 20.79 1.40 -2.72
CA VAL A 513 21.02 0.71 -3.99
C VAL A 513 19.81 -0.16 -4.31
N PHE A 514 19.27 -0.01 -5.52
CA PHE A 514 18.16 -0.79 -6.02
C PHE A 514 18.61 -1.67 -7.18
N ASP A 515 18.35 -2.97 -7.10
CA ASP A 515 18.64 -3.93 -8.17
C ASP A 515 17.34 -4.33 -8.86
N ILE A 516 17.03 -3.70 -9.99
CA ILE A 516 15.80 -3.95 -10.76
C ILE A 516 16.10 -4.99 -11.86
N PRO A 517 15.46 -6.17 -11.84
CA PRO A 517 15.64 -7.16 -12.88
C PRO A 517 15.02 -6.70 -14.20
N GLN A 518 15.76 -6.86 -15.30
CA GLN A 518 15.28 -6.60 -16.65
C GLN A 518 15.21 -7.93 -17.42
N TYR A 519 14.00 -8.36 -17.72
CA TYR A 519 13.77 -9.56 -18.52
C TYR A 519 14.20 -9.35 -19.98
N LYS A 520 14.71 -10.45 -20.59
CA LYS A 520 15.14 -10.48 -21.98
C LYS A 520 14.01 -10.19 -22.96
#